data_6e2dd90157260035b0652e6e211903de
#
_entry.id   6e2dd90157260035b0652e6e211903de
#
_cell.length_a   1.000
_cell.length_b   1.000
_cell.length_c   1.000
_cell.angle_alpha   90.00
_cell.angle_beta   90.00
_cell.angle_gamma   90.00
#
_symmetry.space_group_name_H-M   'P 1'
#
loop_
_entity.id
_entity.type
_entity.pdbx_description
1 polymer ?
#
loop_
_entity_poly.entity_id
_entity_poly.type
_entity_poly.pdbx_seq_one_letter_code
_entity_poly.pdbx_strand_id
1 'polypeptide(L)'
;MSIKILQPGLFSTVQDLGRIGYEHIGFSGAGAMDQFSFKVAQSLINNDGPAIEYTLIGPTIQFNTQNTFVITGGSINASLNNKTISMNSVILAEKGDILKIGAITKGARGYLTFGHSINVPSIAESYATHTRSSIGGFKGRKLLADDVITVKINNDFKENIGKTIHLQDDLLPENNIIHILQGPQFEAFSEEARAKIVNHPYLITEQSDRMGYRLEGDSVAPINQADIISEPVALGSVQVPNDGQPIILLNDKQTIGGYTKIATVCKFDLPKLAQMKPQDTIQFKWISFQEAVDKNREQMSLFNEILKSHQKTPIFDTSSLRHTSKILATILKGDL
;
A
#
# COMPACT_ATOMS: atom_id res chain seq x y z
N MET A 1 9.58 -24.11 -2.55
CA MET A 1 8.99 -23.40 -1.40
C MET A 1 7.82 -22.58 -1.87
N SER A 2 6.74 -22.47 -1.09
CA SER A 2 5.53 -21.76 -1.51
C SER A 2 4.66 -21.36 -0.33
N ILE A 3 3.72 -20.45 -0.60
CA ILE A 3 2.56 -20.15 0.23
C ILE A 3 1.29 -20.52 -0.53
N LYS A 4 0.24 -20.93 0.19
CA LYS A 4 -1.06 -21.25 -0.38
C LYS A 4 -2.10 -20.25 0.10
N ILE A 5 -2.88 -19.70 -0.81
CA ILE A 5 -4.00 -18.82 -0.51
C ILE A 5 -5.19 -19.69 -0.15
N LEU A 6 -5.63 -19.66 1.12
CA LEU A 6 -6.85 -20.35 1.55
C LEU A 6 -8.09 -19.49 1.28
N GLN A 7 -7.99 -18.18 1.57
CA GLN A 7 -9.00 -17.18 1.27
C GLN A 7 -8.28 -15.93 0.74
N PRO A 8 -8.66 -15.36 -0.40
CA PRO A 8 -7.94 -14.24 -0.98
C PRO A 8 -8.23 -12.88 -0.33
N GLY A 9 -9.18 -12.79 0.59
CA GLY A 9 -9.74 -11.51 1.05
C GLY A 9 -10.66 -10.88 -0.01
N LEU A 10 -10.93 -9.58 0.13
CA LEU A 10 -11.82 -8.87 -0.80
C LEU A 10 -11.13 -8.62 -2.15
N PHE A 11 -9.95 -8.04 -2.10
CA PHE A 11 -9.12 -7.75 -3.27
C PHE A 11 -7.65 -7.77 -2.87
N SER A 12 -6.93 -8.80 -3.29
CA SER A 12 -5.50 -8.98 -3.01
C SER A 12 -4.73 -9.17 -4.31
N THR A 13 -3.64 -8.42 -4.47
CA THR A 13 -2.75 -8.46 -5.64
C THR A 13 -1.30 -8.41 -5.23
N VAL A 14 -0.42 -8.93 -6.07
CA VAL A 14 1.03 -8.77 -5.88
C VAL A 14 1.43 -7.39 -6.38
N GLN A 15 2.08 -6.59 -5.53
CA GLN A 15 2.53 -5.24 -5.84
C GLN A 15 3.96 -5.01 -5.40
N ASP A 16 4.66 -4.12 -6.12
CA ASP A 16 5.94 -3.52 -5.75
C ASP A 16 5.84 -1.98 -5.81
N LEU A 17 6.92 -1.26 -6.09
CA LEU A 17 6.88 0.21 -6.24
C LEU A 17 6.30 0.67 -7.59
N GLY A 18 6.00 -0.24 -8.51
CA GLY A 18 5.39 0.04 -9.80
C GLY A 18 6.39 0.16 -10.96
N ARG A 19 5.84 0.26 -12.18
CA ARG A 19 6.56 0.39 -13.46
C ARG A 19 6.88 1.85 -13.72
N ILE A 20 8.08 2.27 -13.36
CA ILE A 20 8.51 3.66 -13.54
C ILE A 20 9.22 3.80 -14.89
N GLY A 21 8.79 4.79 -15.69
CA GLY A 21 9.45 5.12 -16.98
C GLY A 21 8.92 4.36 -18.18
N TYR A 22 7.87 3.56 -18.04
CA TYR A 22 7.26 2.77 -19.12
C TYR A 22 5.91 3.31 -19.60
N GLU A 23 5.44 4.44 -19.06
CA GLU A 23 4.17 5.07 -19.44
C GLU A 23 4.15 5.52 -20.89
N HIS A 24 5.30 5.90 -21.47
CA HIS A 24 5.43 6.34 -22.86
C HIS A 24 5.12 5.24 -23.89
N ILE A 25 5.18 3.96 -23.49
CA ILE A 25 4.77 2.83 -24.32
C ILE A 25 3.44 2.21 -23.86
N GLY A 26 2.68 2.93 -23.03
CA GLY A 26 1.32 2.57 -22.63
C GLY A 26 1.20 1.68 -21.39
N PHE A 27 2.30 1.35 -20.69
CA PHE A 27 2.21 0.62 -19.43
C PHE A 27 1.76 1.55 -18.30
N SER A 28 0.67 1.19 -17.64
CA SER A 28 0.29 1.81 -16.36
C SER A 28 1.38 1.55 -15.31
N GLY A 29 1.66 2.54 -14.47
CA GLY A 29 2.63 2.41 -13.38
C GLY A 29 2.29 1.28 -12.41
N ALA A 30 1.00 1.10 -12.09
CA ALA A 30 0.55 0.17 -11.04
C ALA A 30 1.34 0.36 -9.73
N GLY A 31 1.63 -0.71 -8.99
CA GLY A 31 2.41 -0.65 -7.76
C GLY A 31 1.58 -0.37 -6.51
N ALA A 32 2.24 -0.39 -5.38
CA ALA A 32 1.63 -0.16 -4.07
C ALA A 32 0.96 1.21 -3.99
N MET A 33 -0.31 1.23 -3.60
CA MET A 33 -1.08 2.46 -3.44
C MET A 33 -0.53 3.32 -2.29
N ASP A 34 -0.24 2.70 -1.15
CA ASP A 34 0.46 3.30 -0.02
C ASP A 34 1.92 2.86 -0.03
N GLN A 35 2.74 3.62 -0.76
CA GLN A 35 4.17 3.32 -0.88
C GLN A 35 4.93 3.46 0.43
N PHE A 36 4.42 4.23 1.40
CA PHE A 36 5.07 4.35 2.71
C PHE A 36 4.95 3.05 3.49
N SER A 37 3.72 2.54 3.68
CA SER A 37 3.50 1.27 4.38
C SER A 37 4.20 0.09 3.71
N PHE A 38 4.25 0.08 2.37
CA PHE A 38 5.02 -0.90 1.61
C PHE A 38 6.53 -0.82 1.93
N LYS A 39 7.12 0.38 1.95
CA LYS A 39 8.54 0.58 2.28
C LYS A 39 8.86 0.23 3.74
N VAL A 40 7.94 0.49 4.67
CA VAL A 40 8.08 0.04 6.07
C VAL A 40 8.22 -1.48 6.12
N ALA A 41 7.37 -2.22 5.39
CA ALA A 41 7.46 -3.68 5.32
C ALA A 41 8.80 -4.15 4.74
N GLN A 42 9.25 -3.55 3.63
CA GLN A 42 10.56 -3.88 3.02
C GLN A 42 11.73 -3.60 3.96
N SER A 43 11.73 -2.45 4.65
CA SER A 43 12.76 -2.06 5.60
C SER A 43 12.86 -3.03 6.79
N LEU A 44 11.72 -3.49 7.29
CA LEU A 44 11.66 -4.46 8.40
C LEU A 44 12.21 -5.81 8.00
N ILE A 45 11.77 -6.33 6.86
CA ILE A 45 12.14 -7.68 6.39
C ILE A 45 13.49 -7.71 5.67
N ASN A 46 14.03 -6.54 5.32
CA ASN A 46 15.25 -6.37 4.51
C ASN A 46 15.16 -7.14 3.19
N ASN A 47 14.12 -6.88 2.42
CA ASN A 47 13.84 -7.56 1.16
C ASN A 47 13.14 -6.61 0.18
N ASP A 48 13.71 -6.41 -1.00
CA ASP A 48 13.21 -5.52 -2.05
C ASP A 48 12.17 -6.18 -2.96
N GLY A 49 11.73 -7.39 -2.63
CA GLY A 49 10.74 -8.13 -3.41
C GLY A 49 9.32 -7.57 -3.26
N PRO A 50 8.38 -8.09 -4.07
CA PRO A 50 6.99 -7.67 -4.02
C PRO A 50 6.28 -8.14 -2.76
N ALA A 51 5.20 -7.43 -2.41
CA ALA A 51 4.27 -7.78 -1.34
C ALA A 51 2.90 -8.19 -1.89
N ILE A 52 2.07 -8.81 -1.07
CA ILE A 52 0.63 -8.88 -1.31
C ILE A 52 0.01 -7.60 -0.73
N GLU A 53 -0.50 -6.73 -1.61
CA GLU A 53 -1.38 -5.63 -1.22
C GLU A 53 -2.80 -6.18 -1.13
N TYR A 54 -3.51 -5.86 -0.05
CA TYR A 54 -4.92 -6.23 0.13
C TYR A 54 -5.76 -5.01 0.52
N THR A 55 -7.04 -5.04 0.13
CA THR A 55 -8.00 -3.95 0.37
C THR A 55 -9.11 -4.43 1.29
N LEU A 56 -9.39 -3.69 2.35
CA LEU A 56 -10.44 -3.84 3.38
C LEU A 56 -10.45 -5.17 4.14
N ILE A 57 -10.33 -6.30 3.46
CA ILE A 57 -10.27 -7.64 4.08
C ILE A 57 -9.04 -8.35 3.55
N GLY A 58 -8.13 -8.71 4.44
CA GLY A 58 -6.89 -9.39 4.09
C GLY A 58 -7.05 -10.88 3.85
N PRO A 59 -6.05 -11.53 3.24
CA PRO A 59 -6.08 -12.95 2.91
C PRO A 59 -5.89 -13.84 4.14
N THR A 60 -6.33 -15.11 4.00
CA THR A 60 -5.89 -16.22 4.86
C THR A 60 -4.93 -17.07 4.04
N ILE A 61 -3.72 -17.29 4.52
CA ILE A 61 -2.68 -18.05 3.83
C ILE A 61 -2.14 -19.18 4.69
N GLN A 62 -1.69 -20.25 4.03
CA GLN A 62 -0.95 -21.33 4.65
C GLN A 62 0.51 -21.31 4.18
N PHE A 63 1.44 -21.44 5.09
CA PHE A 63 2.86 -21.57 4.80
C PHE A 63 3.19 -23.04 4.47
N ASN A 64 3.58 -23.31 3.22
CA ASN A 64 4.07 -24.64 2.82
C ASN A 64 5.55 -24.87 3.15
N THR A 65 6.22 -23.84 3.65
CA THR A 65 7.61 -23.85 4.10
C THR A 65 7.79 -22.82 5.20
N GLN A 66 8.81 -22.98 6.04
CA GLN A 66 9.17 -21.95 7.00
C GLN A 66 9.49 -20.65 6.29
N ASN A 67 8.99 -19.52 6.78
CA ASN A 67 9.24 -18.20 6.25
C ASN A 67 9.07 -17.13 7.34
N THR A 68 9.67 -15.97 7.16
CA THR A 68 9.31 -14.78 7.95
C THR A 68 8.35 -13.91 7.15
N PHE A 69 7.54 -13.15 7.87
CA PHE A 69 6.62 -12.20 7.26
C PHE A 69 6.44 -10.96 8.13
N VAL A 70 5.93 -9.90 7.52
CA VAL A 70 5.53 -8.67 8.18
C VAL A 70 4.23 -8.15 7.57
N ILE A 71 3.37 -7.57 8.41
CA ILE A 71 2.11 -6.94 8.01
C ILE A 71 2.21 -5.45 8.34
N THR A 72 1.92 -4.59 7.35
CA THR A 72 1.92 -3.13 7.50
C THR A 72 0.67 -2.52 6.85
N GLY A 73 0.47 -1.20 7.01
CA GLY A 73 -0.67 -0.48 6.45
C GLY A 73 -1.79 -0.25 7.44
N GLY A 74 -3.04 -0.30 6.98
CA GLY A 74 -4.22 -0.08 7.81
C GLY A 74 -4.30 -1.02 9.01
N SER A 75 -4.86 -0.55 10.12
CA SER A 75 -4.95 -1.32 11.37
C SER A 75 -5.84 -2.54 11.23
N ILE A 76 -5.35 -3.68 11.66
CA ILE A 76 -6.05 -4.98 11.55
C ILE A 76 -5.87 -5.83 12.80
N ASN A 77 -6.75 -6.82 12.95
CA ASN A 77 -6.58 -7.92 13.89
C ASN A 77 -6.13 -9.16 13.09
N ALA A 78 -4.84 -9.48 13.16
CA ALA A 78 -4.27 -10.66 12.51
C ALA A 78 -3.94 -11.75 13.53
N SER A 79 -3.97 -13.01 13.09
CA SER A 79 -3.59 -14.15 13.93
C SER A 79 -2.78 -15.18 13.13
N LEU A 80 -1.82 -15.80 13.81
CA LEU A 80 -1.08 -16.97 13.35
C LEU A 80 -1.53 -18.17 14.20
N ASN A 81 -2.12 -19.19 13.57
CA ASN A 81 -2.69 -20.34 14.27
C ASN A 81 -3.63 -19.94 15.42
N ASN A 82 -4.54 -19.00 15.17
CA ASN A 82 -5.49 -18.41 16.11
C ASN A 82 -4.86 -17.63 17.29
N LYS A 83 -3.55 -17.39 17.30
CA LYS A 83 -2.90 -16.50 18.27
C LYS A 83 -2.73 -15.12 17.64
N THR A 84 -3.22 -14.09 18.32
CA THR A 84 -3.07 -12.69 17.87
C THR A 84 -1.60 -12.34 17.70
N ILE A 85 -1.31 -11.63 16.62
CA ILE A 85 0.05 -11.15 16.29
C ILE A 85 0.07 -9.63 16.10
N SER A 86 1.24 -9.04 16.30
CA SER A 86 1.44 -7.61 16.14
C SER A 86 1.72 -7.25 14.67
N MET A 87 1.20 -6.10 14.25
CA MET A 87 1.61 -5.44 13.00
C MET A 87 3.01 -4.83 13.12
N ASN A 88 3.60 -4.46 11.99
CA ASN A 88 4.90 -3.78 11.90
C ASN A 88 6.03 -4.53 12.63
N SER A 89 5.92 -5.86 12.71
CA SER A 89 6.88 -6.75 13.36
C SER A 89 7.19 -7.94 12.47
N VAL A 90 8.47 -8.32 12.39
CA VAL A 90 8.89 -9.51 11.64
C VAL A 90 8.65 -10.75 12.47
N ILE A 91 7.79 -11.63 11.96
CA ILE A 91 7.32 -12.86 12.64
C ILE A 91 7.77 -14.08 11.84
N LEU A 92 8.17 -15.11 12.54
CA LEU A 92 8.47 -16.42 11.96
C LEU A 92 7.20 -17.27 11.88
N ALA A 93 6.95 -17.85 10.71
CA ALA A 93 5.94 -18.89 10.52
C ALA A 93 6.62 -20.20 10.14
N GLU A 94 6.15 -21.29 10.72
CA GLU A 94 6.59 -22.65 10.43
C GLU A 94 5.81 -23.26 9.25
N LYS A 95 6.34 -24.34 8.70
CA LYS A 95 5.60 -25.10 7.68
C LYS A 95 4.26 -25.63 8.27
N GLY A 96 3.17 -25.34 7.59
CA GLY A 96 1.81 -25.72 7.98
C GLY A 96 1.06 -24.62 8.72
N ASP A 97 1.74 -23.58 9.21
CA ASP A 97 1.11 -22.46 9.89
C ASP A 97 0.10 -21.75 9.00
N ILE A 98 -0.99 -21.27 9.63
CA ILE A 98 -2.05 -20.53 8.97
C ILE A 98 -2.07 -19.09 9.52
N LEU A 99 -1.79 -18.13 8.64
CA LEU A 99 -1.95 -16.71 8.90
C LEU A 99 -3.32 -16.28 8.43
N LYS A 100 -4.13 -15.73 9.33
CA LYS A 100 -5.42 -15.10 9.02
C LYS A 100 -5.30 -13.60 9.20
N ILE A 101 -5.48 -12.86 8.11
CA ILE A 101 -5.57 -11.40 8.10
C ILE A 101 -7.04 -11.03 8.04
N GLY A 102 -7.53 -10.35 9.07
CA GLY A 102 -8.94 -9.99 9.19
C GLY A 102 -9.34 -8.75 8.38
N ALA A 103 -10.46 -8.14 8.79
CA ALA A 103 -10.89 -6.86 8.25
C ALA A 103 -10.01 -5.72 8.78
N ILE A 104 -9.75 -4.73 7.93
CA ILE A 104 -9.10 -3.48 8.32
C ILE A 104 -10.09 -2.67 9.15
N THR A 105 -9.68 -2.24 10.34
CA THR A 105 -10.49 -1.46 11.28
C THR A 105 -10.29 0.05 11.12
N LYS A 106 -9.07 0.49 10.74
CA LYS A 106 -8.72 1.89 10.41
C LYS A 106 -7.83 1.88 9.16
N GLY A 107 -8.20 2.65 8.14
CA GLY A 107 -7.56 2.64 6.83
C GLY A 107 -8.28 1.73 5.83
N ALA A 108 -7.65 1.48 4.69
CA ALA A 108 -8.24 0.71 3.59
C ALA A 108 -7.31 -0.35 2.99
N ARG A 109 -6.00 -0.19 3.11
CA ARG A 109 -5.02 -1.07 2.46
C ARG A 109 -3.95 -1.55 3.42
N GLY A 110 -3.55 -2.80 3.25
CA GLY A 110 -2.43 -3.39 3.97
C GLY A 110 -1.51 -4.18 3.05
N TYR A 111 -0.33 -4.48 3.57
CA TYR A 111 0.75 -5.16 2.85
C TYR A 111 1.24 -6.34 3.67
N LEU A 112 1.41 -7.47 2.98
CA LEU A 112 2.01 -8.68 3.53
C LEU A 112 3.28 -8.99 2.74
N THR A 113 4.43 -8.85 3.37
CA THR A 113 5.76 -9.07 2.79
C THR A 113 6.44 -10.26 3.46
N PHE A 114 7.32 -10.96 2.73
CA PHE A 114 7.92 -12.21 3.17
C PHE A 114 9.45 -12.15 3.13
N GLY A 115 10.11 -12.85 4.04
CA GLY A 115 11.57 -13.01 4.04
C GLY A 115 12.07 -13.84 2.85
N HIS A 116 11.41 -14.96 2.54
CA HIS A 116 11.48 -15.60 1.22
C HIS A 116 10.50 -14.88 0.30
N SER A 117 11.01 -14.00 -0.55
CA SER A 117 10.20 -13.14 -1.40
C SER A 117 9.31 -13.93 -2.37
N ILE A 118 8.16 -13.36 -2.72
CA ILE A 118 7.27 -13.88 -3.76
C ILE A 118 8.04 -13.99 -5.09
N ASN A 119 7.92 -15.16 -5.73
CA ASN A 119 8.55 -15.42 -7.02
C ASN A 119 7.51 -15.34 -8.14
N VAL A 120 7.44 -14.18 -8.78
CA VAL A 120 6.62 -13.90 -9.96
C VAL A 120 7.48 -13.27 -11.05
N PRO A 121 7.08 -13.36 -12.33
CA PRO A 121 7.81 -12.71 -13.42
C PRO A 121 7.85 -11.19 -13.27
N SER A 122 9.00 -10.58 -13.56
CA SER A 122 9.12 -9.13 -13.74
C SER A 122 8.73 -8.76 -15.16
N ILE A 123 7.87 -7.75 -15.32
CA ILE A 123 7.45 -7.19 -16.60
C ILE A 123 7.68 -5.69 -16.57
N ALA A 124 8.46 -5.17 -17.50
CA ALA A 124 8.87 -3.77 -17.52
C ALA A 124 9.44 -3.36 -16.14
N GLU A 125 10.42 -4.12 -15.67
CA GLU A 125 11.17 -3.92 -14.41
C GLU A 125 10.31 -3.89 -13.13
N SER A 126 9.06 -4.37 -13.18
CA SER A 126 8.15 -4.40 -12.03
C SER A 126 7.42 -5.73 -11.90
N TYR A 127 7.12 -6.09 -10.65
CA TYR A 127 6.29 -7.24 -10.29
C TYR A 127 4.81 -6.85 -10.09
N ALA A 128 4.47 -5.56 -10.21
CA ALA A 128 3.14 -5.07 -9.91
C ALA A 128 2.06 -5.64 -10.84
N THR A 129 0.94 -6.03 -10.26
CA THR A 129 -0.25 -6.44 -10.99
C THR A 129 -1.02 -5.22 -11.51
N HIS A 130 -1.31 -5.20 -12.80
CA HIS A 130 -2.32 -4.33 -13.41
C HIS A 130 -3.46 -5.19 -13.93
N THR A 131 -4.54 -5.29 -13.17
CA THR A 131 -5.59 -6.29 -13.40
C THR A 131 -6.37 -6.06 -14.70
N ARG A 132 -6.59 -4.81 -15.12
CA ARG A 132 -7.32 -4.50 -16.36
C ARG A 132 -6.58 -4.95 -17.60
N SER A 133 -5.26 -4.87 -17.63
CA SER A 133 -4.43 -5.34 -18.74
C SER A 133 -3.95 -6.78 -18.54
N SER A 134 -4.30 -7.42 -17.43
CA SER A 134 -3.84 -8.78 -17.08
C SER A 134 -2.31 -8.91 -17.08
N ILE A 135 -1.58 -7.90 -16.58
CA ILE A 135 -0.12 -7.82 -16.63
C ILE A 135 0.45 -7.90 -15.21
N GLY A 136 1.61 -8.55 -15.08
CA GLY A 136 2.42 -8.63 -13.87
C GLY A 136 1.81 -9.46 -12.75
N GLY A 137 2.44 -9.40 -11.59
CA GLY A 137 2.03 -10.11 -10.40
C GLY A 137 1.83 -11.60 -10.59
N PHE A 138 0.86 -12.15 -9.85
CA PHE A 138 0.49 -13.55 -9.99
C PHE A 138 -0.58 -13.70 -11.08
N LYS A 139 -0.16 -14.13 -12.28
CA LYS A 139 -1.02 -14.37 -13.45
C LYS A 139 -1.80 -13.13 -13.93
N GLY A 140 -1.32 -11.92 -13.68
CA GLY A 140 -1.96 -10.68 -14.14
C GLY A 140 -3.34 -10.39 -13.50
N ARG A 141 -3.68 -11.02 -12.38
CA ARG A 141 -5.01 -10.94 -11.76
C ARG A 141 -4.94 -10.84 -10.23
N LYS A 142 -6.08 -10.56 -9.61
CA LYS A 142 -6.22 -10.73 -8.16
C LYS A 142 -6.04 -12.20 -7.77
N LEU A 143 -5.59 -12.43 -6.55
CA LEU A 143 -5.43 -13.75 -5.97
C LEU A 143 -6.79 -14.42 -5.78
N LEU A 144 -6.82 -15.75 -5.91
CA LEU A 144 -7.99 -16.59 -5.70
C LEU A 144 -7.68 -17.65 -4.65
N ALA A 145 -8.73 -18.26 -4.10
CA ALA A 145 -8.58 -19.44 -3.27
C ALA A 145 -7.84 -20.55 -4.03
N ASP A 146 -7.04 -21.31 -3.31
CA ASP A 146 -6.18 -22.39 -3.81
C ASP A 146 -5.00 -21.96 -4.69
N ASP A 147 -4.77 -20.65 -4.92
CA ASP A 147 -3.52 -20.21 -5.54
C ASP A 147 -2.31 -20.63 -4.70
N VAL A 148 -1.32 -21.24 -5.36
CA VAL A 148 -0.04 -21.61 -4.77
C VAL A 148 1.02 -20.73 -5.39
N ILE A 149 1.61 -19.85 -4.58
CA ILE A 149 2.61 -18.89 -5.00
C ILE A 149 3.98 -19.37 -4.54
N THR A 150 4.90 -19.57 -5.48
CA THR A 150 6.28 -19.93 -5.15
C THR A 150 7.02 -18.75 -4.53
N VAL A 151 8.04 -19.05 -3.72
CA VAL A 151 8.91 -18.02 -3.11
C VAL A 151 10.38 -18.26 -3.47
N LYS A 152 11.15 -17.18 -3.59
CA LYS A 152 12.61 -17.20 -3.81
C LYS A 152 13.31 -17.47 -2.49
N ILE A 153 14.28 -18.38 -2.49
CA ILE A 153 15.07 -18.70 -1.30
C ILE A 153 15.92 -17.49 -0.93
N ASN A 154 15.84 -17.08 0.33
CA ASN A 154 16.73 -16.14 0.97
C ASN A 154 17.31 -16.83 2.21
N ASN A 155 18.62 -17.04 2.26
CA ASN A 155 19.27 -17.74 3.36
C ASN A 155 19.23 -16.94 4.67
N ASP A 156 19.14 -15.62 4.56
CA ASP A 156 19.19 -14.67 5.68
C ASP A 156 17.79 -14.27 6.18
N PHE A 157 16.73 -14.95 5.72
CA PHE A 157 15.34 -14.59 6.01
C PHE A 157 15.00 -14.54 7.52
N LYS A 158 15.82 -15.18 8.38
CA LYS A 158 15.62 -15.19 9.83
C LYS A 158 16.32 -14.04 10.56
N GLU A 159 17.24 -13.34 9.95
CA GLU A 159 18.05 -12.31 10.62
C GLU A 159 17.24 -11.19 11.23
N ASN A 160 16.10 -10.88 10.63
CA ASN A 160 15.23 -9.78 11.06
C ASN A 160 14.09 -10.19 12.00
N ILE A 161 14.03 -11.45 12.45
CA ILE A 161 12.99 -11.90 13.38
C ILE A 161 12.98 -11.02 14.63
N GLY A 162 11.80 -10.54 15.04
CA GLY A 162 11.60 -9.64 16.18
C GLY A 162 11.93 -8.18 15.91
N LYS A 163 12.37 -7.81 14.69
CA LYS A 163 12.51 -6.43 14.28
C LYS A 163 11.14 -5.77 14.17
N THR A 164 10.98 -4.61 14.76
CA THR A 164 9.70 -3.90 14.88
C THR A 164 9.89 -2.40 14.64
N ILE A 165 8.90 -1.77 14.03
CA ILE A 165 8.77 -0.31 13.96
C ILE A 165 7.47 0.06 14.68
N HIS A 166 7.57 0.95 15.66
CA HIS A 166 6.41 1.56 16.30
C HIS A 166 5.99 2.77 15.47
N LEU A 167 4.90 2.63 14.74
CA LEU A 167 4.28 3.75 14.05
C LEU A 167 3.37 4.47 15.05
N GLN A 168 3.54 5.79 15.16
CA GLN A 168 2.61 6.62 15.93
C GLN A 168 1.28 6.69 15.16
N ASP A 169 0.18 6.70 15.88
CA ASP A 169 -1.17 6.74 15.28
C ASP A 169 -1.41 8.00 14.42
N ASP A 170 -0.62 9.05 14.65
CA ASP A 170 -0.73 10.36 13.98
C ASP A 170 0.02 10.49 12.65
N LEU A 171 0.71 9.43 12.19
CA LEU A 171 1.47 9.47 10.92
C LEU A 171 0.61 9.76 9.69
N LEU A 172 -0.65 9.39 9.72
CA LEU A 172 -1.66 9.82 8.77
C LEU A 172 -2.60 10.75 9.52
N PRO A 173 -2.52 12.09 9.28
CA PRO A 173 -3.40 13.04 9.94
C PRO A 173 -4.85 12.61 9.83
N GLU A 174 -5.58 12.62 10.94
CA GLU A 174 -7.02 12.26 10.96
C GLU A 174 -7.90 13.22 10.15
N ASN A 175 -7.29 14.35 9.68
CA ASN A 175 -7.99 15.26 8.82
C ASN A 175 -8.12 14.71 7.39
N ASN A 176 -9.24 14.97 6.78
CA ASN A 176 -9.55 14.59 5.39
C ASN A 176 -9.09 15.62 4.35
N ILE A 177 -8.16 16.53 4.70
CA ILE A 177 -7.64 17.55 3.81
C ILE A 177 -6.65 16.93 2.81
N ILE A 178 -6.91 17.17 1.53
CA ILE A 178 -6.06 16.76 0.39
C ILE A 178 -5.57 18.02 -0.30
N HIS A 179 -4.25 18.22 -0.27
CA HIS A 179 -3.63 19.39 -0.88
C HIS A 179 -3.48 19.19 -2.38
N ILE A 180 -3.82 20.24 -3.12
CA ILE A 180 -3.79 20.23 -4.58
C ILE A 180 -3.03 21.44 -5.14
N LEU A 181 -2.36 21.21 -6.27
CA LEU A 181 -1.75 22.22 -7.12
C LEU A 181 -2.61 22.42 -8.38
N GLN A 182 -2.47 23.58 -9.03
CA GLN A 182 -3.13 23.85 -10.29
C GLN A 182 -2.76 22.79 -11.34
N GLY A 183 -3.77 22.28 -12.01
CA GLY A 183 -3.60 21.32 -13.10
C GLY A 183 -3.32 21.98 -14.45
N PRO A 184 -2.99 21.18 -15.48
CA PRO A 184 -2.64 21.73 -16.80
C PRO A 184 -3.80 22.50 -17.47
N GLN A 185 -5.05 22.17 -17.17
CA GLN A 185 -6.23 22.87 -17.70
C GLN A 185 -6.92 23.72 -16.64
N PHE A 186 -6.20 24.20 -15.63
CA PHE A 186 -6.78 25.05 -14.57
C PHE A 186 -7.57 26.24 -15.16
N GLU A 187 -7.05 26.89 -16.21
CA GLU A 187 -7.68 28.03 -16.86
C GLU A 187 -8.96 27.68 -17.66
N ALA A 188 -9.23 26.41 -17.91
CA ALA A 188 -10.49 25.97 -18.51
C ALA A 188 -11.70 26.01 -17.54
N PHE A 189 -11.45 26.33 -16.27
CA PHE A 189 -12.47 26.41 -15.23
C PHE A 189 -12.70 27.86 -14.82
N SER A 190 -13.95 28.24 -14.54
CA SER A 190 -14.28 29.58 -14.04
C SER A 190 -13.68 29.80 -12.63
N GLU A 191 -13.51 31.08 -12.25
CA GLU A 191 -13.10 31.42 -10.88
C GLU A 191 -14.02 30.83 -9.83
N GLU A 192 -15.32 30.80 -10.10
CA GLU A 192 -16.32 30.19 -9.24
C GLU A 192 -16.08 28.69 -9.07
N ALA A 193 -15.84 27.94 -10.17
CA ALA A 193 -15.55 26.51 -10.10
C ALA A 193 -14.24 26.22 -9.35
N ARG A 194 -13.19 27.05 -9.57
CA ARG A 194 -11.89 26.95 -8.88
C ARG A 194 -12.01 27.23 -7.37
N ALA A 195 -12.90 28.14 -6.97
CA ALA A 195 -13.21 28.38 -5.56
C ALA A 195 -14.06 27.25 -4.98
N LYS A 196 -15.04 26.79 -5.75
CA LYS A 196 -16.03 25.80 -5.32
C LYS A 196 -15.42 24.44 -4.97
N ILE A 197 -14.39 23.98 -5.72
CA ILE A 197 -13.73 22.70 -5.49
C ILE A 197 -13.14 22.57 -4.07
N VAL A 198 -12.80 23.69 -3.41
CA VAL A 198 -12.23 23.71 -2.07
C VAL A 198 -13.20 24.13 -0.97
N ASN A 199 -14.46 24.49 -1.31
CA ASN A 199 -15.41 25.03 -0.34
C ASN A 199 -16.11 23.93 0.46
N HIS A 200 -16.40 22.78 -0.16
CA HIS A 200 -17.14 21.70 0.48
C HIS A 200 -16.43 20.36 0.29
N PRO A 201 -16.67 19.39 1.21
CA PRO A 201 -16.10 18.07 1.08
C PRO A 201 -16.74 17.27 -0.06
N TYR A 202 -15.97 16.34 -0.61
CA TYR A 202 -16.40 15.37 -1.61
C TYR A 202 -16.43 13.97 -1.00
N LEU A 203 -17.48 13.21 -1.30
CA LEU A 203 -17.65 11.82 -0.91
C LEU A 203 -16.89 10.92 -1.90
N ILE A 204 -16.11 9.96 -1.39
CA ILE A 204 -15.53 8.89 -2.21
C ILE A 204 -16.62 7.86 -2.49
N THR A 205 -16.95 7.63 -3.77
CA THR A 205 -18.05 6.75 -4.17
C THR A 205 -17.62 5.28 -4.20
N GLU A 206 -18.61 4.37 -4.20
CA GLU A 206 -18.41 2.91 -4.35
C GLU A 206 -17.80 2.52 -5.71
N GLN A 207 -17.84 3.40 -6.70
CA GLN A 207 -17.22 3.17 -8.02
C GLN A 207 -15.72 3.46 -8.04
N SER A 208 -15.13 3.74 -6.88
CA SER A 208 -13.71 4.03 -6.72
C SER A 208 -12.88 2.75 -6.68
N ASP A 209 -11.77 2.75 -7.41
CA ASP A 209 -10.84 1.63 -7.49
C ASP A 209 -9.38 2.12 -7.54
N ARG A 210 -8.45 1.23 -7.89
CA ARG A 210 -7.03 1.55 -8.05
C ARG A 210 -6.73 2.45 -9.27
N MET A 211 -7.66 2.59 -10.23
CA MET A 211 -7.51 3.54 -11.34
C MET A 211 -7.77 4.97 -10.92
N GLY A 212 -8.74 5.17 -10.02
CA GLY A 212 -9.08 6.50 -9.54
C GLY A 212 -10.25 6.50 -8.57
N TYR A 213 -10.25 7.51 -7.72
CA TYR A 213 -11.37 7.78 -6.82
C TYR A 213 -12.35 8.71 -7.49
N ARG A 214 -13.56 8.20 -7.74
CA ARG A 214 -14.70 8.99 -8.21
C ARG A 214 -15.32 9.70 -7.03
N LEU A 215 -15.45 10.99 -7.15
CA LEU A 215 -15.93 11.84 -6.06
C LEU A 215 -17.35 12.31 -6.38
N GLU A 216 -18.14 12.48 -5.35
CA GLU A 216 -19.49 13.05 -5.41
C GLU A 216 -19.58 14.26 -4.50
N GLY A 217 -20.00 15.39 -5.03
CA GLY A 217 -20.11 16.66 -4.33
C GLY A 217 -20.55 17.78 -5.24
N ASP A 218 -20.11 19.00 -4.94
CA ASP A 218 -20.39 20.16 -5.77
C ASP A 218 -19.82 20.00 -7.17
N SER A 219 -20.67 20.18 -8.19
CA SER A 219 -20.22 20.14 -9.59
C SER A 219 -19.29 21.31 -9.91
N VAL A 220 -18.13 21.01 -10.53
CA VAL A 220 -17.09 21.98 -10.93
C VAL A 220 -16.79 21.85 -12.42
N ALA A 221 -17.82 21.78 -13.26
CA ALA A 221 -17.67 21.62 -14.70
C ALA A 221 -16.78 22.72 -15.34
N PRO A 222 -16.02 22.41 -16.37
CA PRO A 222 -15.25 23.41 -17.12
C PRO A 222 -16.19 24.38 -17.88
N ILE A 223 -15.67 25.55 -18.25
CA ILE A 223 -16.44 26.61 -18.95
C ILE A 223 -17.01 26.09 -20.28
N ASN A 224 -16.22 25.30 -21.00
CA ASN A 224 -16.60 24.68 -22.26
C ASN A 224 -16.82 23.17 -22.04
N GLN A 225 -16.58 22.35 -23.07
CA GLN A 225 -16.59 20.88 -22.93
C GLN A 225 -15.41 20.38 -22.11
N ALA A 226 -15.60 19.28 -21.36
CA ALA A 226 -14.54 18.64 -20.60
C ALA A 226 -13.58 17.83 -21.47
N ASP A 227 -14.04 17.41 -22.66
CA ASP A 227 -13.25 16.59 -23.58
C ASP A 227 -12.14 17.39 -24.22
N ILE A 228 -10.91 16.86 -24.15
CA ILE A 228 -9.71 17.41 -24.79
C ILE A 228 -9.00 16.33 -25.61
N ILE A 229 -8.09 16.73 -26.49
CA ILE A 229 -7.18 15.78 -27.14
C ILE A 229 -6.43 15.04 -26.04
N SER A 230 -6.41 13.68 -26.11
CA SER A 230 -5.76 12.86 -25.11
C SER A 230 -4.30 13.22 -24.95
N GLU A 231 -3.88 13.47 -23.73
CA GLU A 231 -2.52 13.84 -23.36
C GLU A 231 -2.01 13.01 -22.17
N PRO A 232 -0.70 12.97 -21.87
CA PRO A 232 -0.15 12.27 -20.73
C PRO A 232 -0.81 12.72 -19.42
N VAL A 233 -1.04 11.75 -18.50
CA VAL A 233 -1.73 11.99 -17.23
C VAL A 233 -0.83 11.61 -16.06
N ALA A 234 -0.58 12.54 -15.15
CA ALA A 234 0.19 12.28 -13.94
C ALA A 234 -0.63 11.54 -12.87
N LEU A 235 0.07 10.81 -11.98
CA LEU A 235 -0.53 10.26 -10.76
C LEU A 235 -1.04 11.41 -9.89
N GLY A 236 -2.26 11.28 -9.36
CA GLY A 236 -2.90 12.32 -8.56
C GLY A 236 -3.61 13.41 -9.38
N SER A 237 -3.62 13.35 -10.73
CA SER A 237 -4.41 14.27 -11.54
C SER A 237 -5.88 14.22 -11.16
N VAL A 238 -6.51 15.38 -11.00
CA VAL A 238 -7.94 15.53 -10.73
C VAL A 238 -8.63 15.88 -12.04
N GLN A 239 -9.16 14.86 -12.70
CA GLN A 239 -9.95 15.01 -13.93
C GLN A 239 -11.39 15.39 -13.61
N VAL A 240 -11.98 16.24 -14.46
CA VAL A 240 -13.38 16.64 -14.35
C VAL A 240 -14.08 16.37 -15.68
N PRO A 241 -14.91 15.31 -15.76
CA PRO A 241 -15.78 15.04 -16.90
C PRO A 241 -16.91 16.09 -17.02
N ASN A 242 -17.78 15.94 -18.04
CA ASN A 242 -18.86 16.88 -18.32
C ASN A 242 -19.94 16.98 -17.23
N ASP A 243 -20.07 15.98 -16.36
CA ASP A 243 -20.96 15.99 -15.19
C ASP A 243 -20.44 16.89 -14.04
N GLY A 244 -19.17 17.32 -14.15
CA GLY A 244 -18.52 18.17 -13.17
C GLY A 244 -18.07 17.45 -11.89
N GLN A 245 -18.16 16.10 -11.83
CA GLN A 245 -17.72 15.34 -10.67
C GLN A 245 -16.23 14.98 -10.76
N PRO A 246 -15.39 15.38 -9.79
CA PRO A 246 -13.96 15.15 -9.87
C PRO A 246 -13.59 13.66 -9.77
N ILE A 247 -12.53 13.27 -10.48
CA ILE A 247 -11.92 11.93 -10.41
C ILE A 247 -10.44 12.09 -10.12
N ILE A 248 -9.97 11.61 -8.97
CA ILE A 248 -8.53 11.59 -8.65
C ILE A 248 -7.93 10.34 -9.26
N LEU A 249 -7.02 10.49 -10.21
CA LEU A 249 -6.36 9.35 -10.87
C LEU A 249 -5.25 8.75 -10.00
N LEU A 250 -5.27 7.42 -9.86
CA LEU A 250 -4.39 6.68 -8.94
C LEU A 250 -3.48 5.70 -9.71
N ASN A 251 -2.91 4.73 -9.01
CA ASN A 251 -1.78 3.92 -9.49
C ASN A 251 -2.07 3.11 -10.77
N ASP A 252 -3.31 2.61 -10.96
CA ASP A 252 -3.68 1.83 -12.16
C ASP A 252 -4.31 2.72 -13.25
N LYS A 253 -4.16 4.05 -13.16
CA LYS A 253 -4.64 4.99 -14.17
C LYS A 253 -4.10 4.67 -15.57
N GLN A 254 -4.83 5.09 -16.59
CA GLN A 254 -4.32 5.12 -17.97
C GLN A 254 -3.14 6.09 -18.09
N THR A 255 -2.27 5.86 -19.08
CA THR A 255 -1.10 6.70 -19.34
C THR A 255 -1.46 8.02 -20.02
N ILE A 256 -2.56 8.03 -20.79
CA ILE A 256 -3.12 9.18 -21.46
C ILE A 256 -4.60 9.34 -21.09
N GLY A 257 -5.12 10.56 -21.11
CA GLY A 257 -6.52 10.84 -20.81
C GLY A 257 -7.02 12.07 -21.55
N GLY A 258 -8.31 12.06 -21.87
CA GLY A 258 -9.00 13.05 -22.71
C GLY A 258 -9.94 13.97 -21.95
N TYR A 259 -9.83 14.07 -20.60
CA TYR A 259 -10.62 15.02 -19.82
C TYR A 259 -9.74 16.14 -19.24
N THR A 260 -10.34 17.30 -19.05
CA THR A 260 -9.71 18.45 -18.40
C THR A 260 -9.25 18.11 -16.98
N LYS A 261 -8.09 18.58 -16.60
CA LYS A 261 -7.48 18.37 -15.26
C LYS A 261 -7.39 19.70 -14.53
N ILE A 262 -8.30 19.93 -13.59
CA ILE A 262 -8.34 21.16 -12.79
C ILE A 262 -7.15 21.25 -11.82
N ALA A 263 -6.71 20.11 -11.28
CA ALA A 263 -5.71 20.04 -10.22
C ALA A 263 -4.83 18.80 -10.33
N THR A 264 -3.79 18.76 -9.51
CA THR A 264 -3.01 17.56 -9.21
C THR A 264 -2.81 17.47 -7.69
N VAL A 265 -3.13 16.32 -7.10
CA VAL A 265 -2.90 16.02 -5.69
C VAL A 265 -1.42 16.01 -5.37
N CYS A 266 -1.04 16.63 -4.26
CA CYS A 266 0.33 16.65 -3.79
C CYS A 266 0.81 15.26 -3.39
N LYS A 267 2.04 14.91 -3.76
CA LYS A 267 2.62 13.57 -3.56
C LYS A 267 2.57 13.11 -2.09
N PHE A 268 2.75 14.02 -1.15
CA PHE A 268 2.73 13.72 0.28
C PHE A 268 1.34 13.30 0.80
N ASP A 269 0.24 13.62 0.10
CA ASP A 269 -1.11 13.18 0.47
C ASP A 269 -1.53 11.85 -0.18
N LEU A 270 -0.77 11.31 -1.15
CA LEU A 270 -1.10 10.04 -1.81
C LEU A 270 -1.17 8.85 -0.83
N PRO A 271 -0.27 8.69 0.17
CA PRO A 271 -0.41 7.63 1.17
C PRO A 271 -1.69 7.77 2.00
N LYS A 272 -2.12 8.99 2.33
CA LYS A 272 -3.38 9.25 3.02
C LYS A 272 -4.58 8.84 2.16
N LEU A 273 -4.63 9.25 0.90
CA LEU A 273 -5.66 8.81 -0.05
C LEU A 273 -5.71 7.29 -0.17
N ALA A 274 -4.55 6.64 -0.22
CA ALA A 274 -4.48 5.19 -0.30
C ALA A 274 -5.14 4.48 0.90
N GLN A 275 -5.23 5.12 2.04
CA GLN A 275 -5.89 4.59 3.24
C GLN A 275 -7.36 5.01 3.39
N MET A 276 -7.89 5.76 2.42
CA MET A 276 -9.30 6.11 2.36
C MET A 276 -10.10 5.07 1.55
N LYS A 277 -11.39 4.96 1.86
CA LYS A 277 -12.33 3.99 1.28
C LYS A 277 -13.63 4.66 0.84
N PRO A 278 -14.48 3.98 0.07
CA PRO A 278 -15.84 4.48 -0.18
C PRO A 278 -16.57 4.89 1.10
N GLN A 279 -17.35 5.94 1.02
CA GLN A 279 -18.05 6.64 2.10
C GLN A 279 -17.18 7.56 2.97
N ASP A 280 -15.86 7.56 2.81
CA ASP A 280 -15.01 8.60 3.41
C ASP A 280 -15.18 9.90 2.61
N THR A 281 -14.98 11.04 3.27
CA THR A 281 -15.02 12.36 2.62
C THR A 281 -13.63 12.98 2.55
N ILE A 282 -13.38 13.75 1.50
CA ILE A 282 -12.15 14.54 1.33
C ILE A 282 -12.50 16.01 1.17
N GLN A 283 -11.63 16.88 1.66
CA GLN A 283 -11.68 18.32 1.50
C GLN A 283 -10.43 18.77 0.74
N PHE A 284 -10.59 19.31 -0.45
CA PHE A 284 -9.45 19.86 -1.18
C PHE A 284 -8.97 21.18 -0.58
N LYS A 285 -7.67 21.42 -0.68
CA LYS A 285 -7.04 22.68 -0.28
C LYS A 285 -5.96 23.08 -1.29
N TRP A 286 -6.10 24.25 -1.88
CA TRP A 286 -5.04 24.82 -2.72
C TRP A 286 -3.81 25.16 -1.87
N ILE A 287 -2.63 24.86 -2.39
CA ILE A 287 -1.36 25.33 -1.85
C ILE A 287 -0.44 25.81 -2.96
N SER A 288 0.54 26.61 -2.62
CA SER A 288 1.57 27.03 -3.57
C SER A 288 2.53 25.90 -3.91
N PHE A 289 3.19 25.99 -5.05
CA PHE A 289 4.22 25.03 -5.45
C PHE A 289 5.35 24.93 -4.42
N GLN A 290 5.77 26.08 -3.85
CA GLN A 290 6.83 26.11 -2.86
C GLN A 290 6.41 25.38 -1.56
N GLU A 291 5.21 25.63 -1.05
CA GLU A 291 4.65 24.90 0.10
C GLU A 291 4.58 23.40 -0.15
N ALA A 292 4.19 23.00 -1.37
CA ALA A 292 4.12 21.57 -1.73
C ALA A 292 5.50 20.93 -1.71
N VAL A 293 6.54 21.62 -2.20
CA VAL A 293 7.93 21.14 -2.16
C VAL A 293 8.41 20.98 -0.73
N ASP A 294 8.16 21.98 0.12
CA ASP A 294 8.65 21.99 1.50
C ASP A 294 7.95 20.89 2.32
N LYS A 295 6.62 20.76 2.23
CA LYS A 295 5.88 19.68 2.88
C LYS A 295 6.31 18.29 2.40
N ASN A 296 6.59 18.12 1.12
CA ASN A 296 7.07 16.84 0.60
C ASN A 296 8.47 16.50 1.14
N ARG A 297 9.37 17.48 1.30
CA ARG A 297 10.70 17.28 1.91
C ARG A 297 10.59 16.91 3.39
N GLU A 298 9.74 17.63 4.15
CA GLU A 298 9.48 17.33 5.57
C GLU A 298 8.95 15.89 5.73
N GLN A 299 7.94 15.50 4.94
CA GLN A 299 7.39 14.15 5.00
C GLN A 299 8.42 13.09 4.61
N MET A 300 9.22 13.33 3.57
CA MET A 300 10.28 12.38 3.19
C MET A 300 11.34 12.24 4.28
N SER A 301 11.71 13.32 4.97
CA SER A 301 12.65 13.27 6.11
C SER A 301 12.07 12.41 7.23
N LEU A 302 10.84 12.71 7.63
CA LEU A 302 10.11 11.94 8.66
C LEU A 302 10.01 10.45 8.29
N PHE A 303 9.65 10.12 7.05
CA PHE A 303 9.58 8.73 6.60
C PHE A 303 10.94 8.03 6.65
N ASN A 304 12.02 8.73 6.27
CA ASN A 304 13.37 8.18 6.36
C ASN A 304 13.82 7.94 7.82
N GLU A 305 13.44 8.80 8.74
CA GLU A 305 13.67 8.62 10.18
C GLU A 305 12.93 7.40 10.71
N ILE A 306 11.65 7.27 10.36
CA ILE A 306 10.82 6.11 10.74
C ILE A 306 11.41 4.81 10.21
N LEU A 307 11.81 4.76 8.93
CA LEU A 307 12.41 3.56 8.34
C LEU A 307 13.72 3.14 9.05
N LYS A 308 14.42 4.08 9.69
CA LYS A 308 15.64 3.82 10.47
C LYS A 308 15.37 3.53 11.96
N SER A 309 14.17 3.83 12.46
CA SER A 309 13.83 3.73 13.89
C SER A 309 13.51 2.32 14.38
N HIS A 310 13.80 1.29 13.58
CA HIS A 310 13.49 -0.08 13.94
C HIS A 310 14.18 -0.53 15.24
N GLN A 311 13.43 -1.22 16.08
CA GLN A 311 13.92 -1.88 17.28
C GLN A 311 13.94 -3.40 17.03
N LYS A 312 14.91 -4.09 17.62
CA LYS A 312 14.96 -5.55 17.59
C LYS A 312 14.75 -6.07 18.99
N THR A 313 13.57 -6.63 19.22
CA THR A 313 13.28 -7.33 20.49
C THR A 313 13.90 -8.72 20.42
N PRO A 314 14.77 -9.10 21.38
CA PRO A 314 15.31 -10.45 21.43
C PRO A 314 14.17 -11.46 21.57
N ILE A 315 14.10 -12.41 20.65
CA ILE A 315 13.17 -13.54 20.79
C ILE A 315 13.91 -14.63 21.57
N PHE A 316 13.44 -14.84 22.80
CA PHE A 316 13.91 -15.95 23.63
C PHE A 316 13.09 -17.19 23.25
N ASP A 317 13.76 -18.21 22.70
CA ASP A 317 13.18 -19.53 22.62
C ASP A 317 13.17 -20.14 24.03
N THR A 318 12.01 -20.04 24.69
CA THR A 318 11.82 -20.58 26.05
C THR A 318 12.01 -22.10 26.11
N SER A 319 11.88 -22.84 24.99
CA SER A 319 12.13 -24.28 24.91
C SER A 319 13.62 -24.58 24.99
N SER A 320 14.44 -23.81 24.25
CA SER A 320 15.90 -23.94 24.32
C SER A 320 16.46 -23.48 25.67
N LEU A 321 15.90 -22.41 26.25
CA LEU A 321 16.26 -21.95 27.58
C LEU A 321 15.95 -23.03 28.66
N ARG A 322 14.79 -23.69 28.55
CA ARG A 322 14.44 -24.80 29.45
C ARG A 322 15.38 -26.00 29.31
N HIS A 323 15.80 -26.30 28.08
CA HIS A 323 16.77 -27.36 27.81
C HIS A 323 18.13 -27.03 28.42
N THR A 324 18.65 -25.81 28.14
CA THR A 324 19.91 -25.32 28.70
C THR A 324 19.86 -25.27 30.24
N SER A 325 18.75 -24.82 30.81
CA SER A 325 18.54 -24.79 32.27
C SER A 325 18.56 -26.18 32.89
N LYS A 326 18.02 -27.20 32.21
CA LYS A 326 18.10 -28.60 32.68
C LYS A 326 19.53 -29.11 32.63
N ILE A 327 20.27 -28.88 31.55
CA ILE A 327 21.68 -29.26 31.41
C ILE A 327 22.52 -28.60 32.50
N LEU A 328 22.36 -27.31 32.74
CA LEU A 328 23.05 -26.59 33.80
C LEU A 328 22.73 -27.15 35.20
N ALA A 329 21.45 -27.45 35.43
CA ALA A 329 21.03 -28.06 36.73
C ALA A 329 21.68 -29.45 36.95
N THR A 330 21.86 -30.27 35.90
CA THR A 330 22.53 -31.56 35.95
C THR A 330 24.04 -31.38 36.23
N ILE A 331 24.70 -30.45 35.52
CA ILE A 331 26.12 -30.14 35.76
C ILE A 331 26.37 -29.63 37.17
N LEU A 332 25.50 -28.73 37.68
CA LEU A 332 25.65 -28.18 39.02
C LEU A 332 25.36 -29.20 40.15
N LYS A 333 24.63 -30.25 39.86
CA LYS A 333 24.37 -31.37 40.81
C LYS A 333 25.48 -32.41 40.79
N GLY A 334 26.44 -32.32 39.90
CA GLY A 334 27.54 -33.26 39.80
C GLY A 334 27.13 -34.64 39.25
N ASP A 335 26.02 -34.70 38.51
CA ASP A 335 25.47 -35.93 37.93
C ASP A 335 26.02 -36.21 36.51
N LEU A 336 27.22 -35.69 36.19
CA LEU A 336 27.99 -35.97 34.96
C LEU A 336 29.37 -36.52 35.31
#